data_092b31ff15301b0f8d45dffe11b8174f
#
_entry.id   092b31ff15301b0f8d45dffe11b8174f
#
_cell.length_a   1.000
_cell.length_b   1.000
_cell.length_c   1.000
_cell.angle_alpha   90.00
_cell.angle_beta   90.00
_cell.angle_gamma   90.00
#
_symmetry.space_group_name_H-M   'P 1'
#
loop_
_entity.id
_entity.type
_entity.pdbx_description
1 polymer ?
#
loop_
_entity_poly.entity_id
_entity_poly.type
_entity_poly.pdbx_seq_one_letter_code
_entity_poly.pdbx_strand_id
1 'polypeptide(L)'
;MKKLKLLAVVAVAALSFGASVVAQAALAIVAHPSNSLSGIRTDDAQRIFLGKTGEFANGRRATPVDQSPGTASRIKFLKIVIQKSEDELKGYWSKLMFSGKGQPPRDVGDDAAVKAWVASNPDAIGYIDGKFVDSSVKVLFIIP
;
A
#
# COMPACT_ATOMS: atom_id res chain seq x y z
N MET A 1 -69.88 -7.58 -25.22
CA MET A 1 -68.48 -7.44 -25.72
C MET A 1 -67.60 -6.92 -24.62
N LYS A 2 -66.88 -7.82 -24.02
CA LYS A 2 -65.91 -7.40 -22.98
C LYS A 2 -64.60 -7.16 -23.65
N LYS A 3 -64.14 -5.93 -23.63
CA LYS A 3 -62.81 -5.58 -24.08
C LYS A 3 -61.83 -5.99 -23.00
N LEU A 4 -61.07 -7.01 -23.26
CA LEU A 4 -59.90 -7.35 -22.43
C LEU A 4 -58.90 -6.21 -22.59
N LYS A 5 -58.71 -5.44 -21.52
CA LYS A 5 -57.57 -4.56 -21.43
C LYS A 5 -56.36 -5.38 -20.99
N LEU A 6 -55.52 -5.65 -21.97
CA LEU A 6 -54.23 -6.21 -21.69
C LEU A 6 -53.41 -5.14 -20.94
N LEU A 7 -53.29 -5.30 -19.66
CA LEU A 7 -52.31 -4.57 -18.87
C LEU A 7 -50.94 -5.17 -19.16
N ALA A 8 -50.22 -4.48 -20.05
CA ALA A 8 -48.79 -4.78 -20.17
C ALA A 8 -48.09 -4.33 -18.91
N VAL A 9 -47.79 -5.29 -18.05
CA VAL A 9 -46.86 -5.06 -16.95
C VAL A 9 -45.49 -4.94 -17.59
N VAL A 10 -45.08 -3.72 -17.82
CA VAL A 10 -43.68 -3.45 -18.11
C VAL A 10 -42.91 -3.69 -16.81
N ALA A 11 -42.39 -4.90 -16.68
CA ALA A 11 -41.35 -5.16 -15.67
C ALA A 11 -40.14 -4.33 -16.07
N VAL A 12 -40.01 -3.16 -15.48
CA VAL A 12 -38.76 -2.44 -15.46
C VAL A 12 -37.84 -3.26 -14.60
N ALA A 13 -37.09 -4.15 -15.22
CA ALA A 13 -35.92 -4.72 -14.61
C ALA A 13 -34.97 -3.54 -14.35
N ALA A 14 -35.02 -3.02 -13.14
CA ALA A 14 -33.99 -2.16 -12.66
C ALA A 14 -32.71 -3.01 -12.64
N LEU A 15 -31.97 -2.95 -13.74
CA LEU A 15 -30.59 -3.36 -13.76
C LEU A 15 -29.89 -2.42 -12.77
N SER A 16 -29.85 -2.86 -11.54
CA SER A 16 -28.89 -2.33 -10.60
C SER A 16 -27.52 -2.66 -11.18
N PHE A 17 -27.03 -1.76 -12.04
CA PHE A 17 -25.62 -1.64 -12.21
C PHE A 17 -25.09 -1.25 -10.83
N GLY A 18 -24.87 -2.24 -9.98
CA GLY A 18 -23.93 -2.09 -8.94
C GLY A 18 -22.67 -1.65 -9.65
N ALA A 19 -22.38 -0.35 -9.56
CA ALA A 19 -21.11 0.14 -9.93
C ALA A 19 -20.14 -0.71 -9.10
N SER A 20 -19.61 -1.76 -9.71
CA SER A 20 -18.33 -2.25 -9.33
C SER A 20 -17.44 -1.05 -9.58
N VAL A 21 -17.37 -0.16 -8.58
CA VAL A 21 -16.22 0.67 -8.46
C VAL A 21 -15.12 -0.37 -8.42
N VAL A 22 -14.49 -0.62 -9.58
CA VAL A 22 -13.19 -1.22 -9.61
C VAL A 22 -12.41 -0.24 -8.78
N ALA A 23 -12.39 -0.51 -7.46
CA ALA A 23 -11.51 0.19 -6.56
C ALA A 23 -10.16 -0.01 -7.21
N GLN A 24 -9.68 1.03 -7.91
CA GLN A 24 -8.32 1.04 -8.40
C GLN A 24 -7.54 0.61 -7.18
N ALA A 25 -6.76 -0.46 -7.33
CA ALA A 25 -6.08 -1.09 -6.23
C ALA A 25 -5.44 -0.03 -5.34
N ALA A 26 -6.14 0.34 -4.27
CA ALA A 26 -5.63 1.28 -3.28
C ALA A 26 -4.38 0.65 -2.68
N LEU A 27 -3.34 1.43 -2.50
CA LEU A 27 -2.13 1.02 -1.85
C LEU A 27 -2.21 1.38 -0.38
N ALA A 28 -1.99 0.42 0.51
CA ALA A 28 -1.98 0.65 1.95
C ALA A 28 -0.54 0.65 2.48
N ILE A 29 -0.16 1.69 3.19
CA ILE A 29 1.03 1.68 4.03
C ILE A 29 0.65 1.06 5.36
N VAL A 30 1.36 0.01 5.74
CA VAL A 30 1.00 -0.84 6.87
C VAL A 30 2.15 -0.98 7.86
N ALA A 31 1.77 -1.12 9.12
CA ALA A 31 2.68 -1.42 10.23
C ALA A 31 2.14 -2.58 11.05
N HIS A 32 2.95 -3.03 12.01
CA HIS A 32 2.51 -4.05 12.96
C HIS A 32 1.36 -3.53 13.83
N PRO A 33 0.38 -4.37 14.19
CA PRO A 33 -0.77 -3.95 15.01
C PRO A 33 -0.38 -3.33 16.37
N SER A 34 0.76 -3.71 16.94
CA SER A 34 1.26 -3.15 18.21
C SER A 34 1.80 -1.71 18.09
N ASN A 35 1.94 -1.18 16.87
CA ASN A 35 2.37 0.19 16.67
C ASN A 35 1.27 1.16 17.13
N SER A 36 1.62 2.13 17.99
CA SER A 36 0.66 3.08 18.55
C SER A 36 0.24 4.20 17.59
N LEU A 37 0.90 4.33 16.44
CA LEU A 37 0.53 5.34 15.45
C LEU A 37 -0.87 5.08 14.88
N SER A 38 -1.65 6.14 14.74
CA SER A 38 -2.95 6.10 14.06
C SER A 38 -2.86 6.42 12.57
N GLY A 39 -1.74 6.94 12.11
CA GLY A 39 -1.51 7.32 10.73
C GLY A 39 -0.07 7.71 10.47
N ILE A 40 0.26 7.91 9.20
CA ILE A 40 1.56 8.41 8.77
C ILE A 40 1.37 9.39 7.60
N ARG A 41 2.16 10.43 7.57
CA ARG A 41 2.20 11.33 6.41
C ARG A 41 3.04 10.71 5.30
N THR A 42 2.69 11.01 4.07
CA THR A 42 3.44 10.52 2.90
C THR A 42 4.93 10.90 2.99
N ASP A 43 5.22 12.13 3.42
CA ASP A 43 6.61 12.60 3.57
C ASP A 43 7.38 11.81 4.64
N ASP A 44 6.74 11.46 5.73
CA ASP A 44 7.37 10.67 6.79
C ASP A 44 7.64 9.25 6.32
N ALA A 45 6.70 8.65 5.60
CA ALA A 45 6.90 7.34 4.97
C ALA A 45 8.06 7.39 3.96
N GLN A 46 8.11 8.40 3.09
CA GLN A 46 9.22 8.59 2.15
C GLN A 46 10.58 8.64 2.86
N ARG A 47 10.66 9.40 3.94
CA ARG A 47 11.91 9.53 4.72
C ARG A 47 12.36 8.22 5.34
N ILE A 48 11.43 7.42 5.85
CA ILE A 48 11.74 6.08 6.39
C ILE A 48 12.26 5.18 5.28
N PHE A 49 11.55 5.09 4.16
CA PHE A 49 11.94 4.21 3.05
C PHE A 49 13.22 4.65 2.33
N LEU A 50 13.56 5.92 2.37
CA LEU A 50 14.84 6.44 1.85
C LEU A 50 15.97 6.43 2.87
N GLY A 51 15.74 5.87 4.05
CA GLY A 51 16.77 5.77 5.09
C GLY A 51 17.18 7.11 5.71
N LYS A 52 16.36 8.15 5.55
CA LYS A 52 16.62 9.48 6.13
C LYS A 52 16.29 9.54 7.61
N THR A 53 15.48 8.61 8.11
CA THR A 53 15.19 8.37 9.51
C THR A 53 14.98 6.88 9.73
N GLY A 54 15.31 6.40 10.92
CA GLY A 54 15.08 5.01 11.35
C GLY A 54 13.96 4.90 12.38
N GLU A 55 13.15 5.94 12.54
CA GLU A 55 12.13 6.01 13.58
C GLU A 55 10.79 6.48 13.03
N PHE A 56 9.72 5.96 13.62
CA PHE A 56 8.39 6.52 13.49
C PHE A 56 8.26 7.84 14.30
N ALA A 57 7.21 8.61 14.04
CA ALA A 57 6.95 9.86 14.76
C ALA A 57 6.78 9.68 16.27
N ASN A 58 6.40 8.47 16.71
CA ASN A 58 6.29 8.12 18.15
C ASN A 58 7.62 7.68 18.78
N GLY A 59 8.74 7.80 18.08
CA GLY A 59 10.07 7.43 18.56
C GLY A 59 10.40 5.93 18.47
N ARG A 60 9.46 5.09 18.06
CA ARG A 60 9.74 3.67 17.85
C ARG A 60 10.58 3.46 16.59
N ARG A 61 11.41 2.44 16.64
CA ARG A 61 12.20 2.00 15.48
C ARG A 61 11.28 1.67 14.30
N ALA A 62 11.65 2.14 13.12
CA ALA A 62 10.97 1.85 11.86
C ALA A 62 11.94 1.12 10.93
N THR A 63 11.59 -0.11 10.60
CA THR A 63 12.36 -0.95 9.68
C THR A 63 11.53 -1.18 8.41
N PRO A 64 11.82 -0.46 7.32
CA PRO A 64 11.07 -0.62 6.09
C PRO A 64 11.41 -1.94 5.40
N VAL A 65 10.39 -2.56 4.81
CA VAL A 65 10.54 -3.69 3.89
C VAL A 65 9.93 -3.34 2.55
N ASP A 66 10.47 -3.91 1.49
CA ASP A 66 10.14 -3.53 0.13
C ASP A 66 9.64 -4.72 -0.67
N GLN A 67 9.02 -4.44 -1.80
CA GLN A 67 8.60 -5.44 -2.75
C GLN A 67 9.62 -5.58 -3.89
N SER A 68 9.61 -6.73 -4.52
CA SER A 68 10.44 -7.00 -5.69
C SER A 68 10.12 -6.05 -6.83
N PRO A 69 11.13 -5.63 -7.61
CA PRO A 69 10.92 -4.83 -8.81
C PRO A 69 9.89 -5.48 -9.75
N GLY A 70 9.02 -4.65 -10.34
CA GLY A 70 8.00 -5.08 -11.28
C GLY A 70 6.65 -5.44 -10.68
N THR A 71 6.51 -5.53 -9.36
CA THR A 71 5.18 -5.67 -8.75
C THR A 71 4.37 -4.40 -8.95
N ALA A 72 3.05 -4.53 -9.17
CA ALA A 72 2.18 -3.38 -9.36
C ALA A 72 2.19 -2.43 -8.15
N SER A 73 2.21 -2.98 -6.94
CA SER A 73 2.31 -2.20 -5.72
C SER A 73 3.61 -1.40 -5.63
N ARG A 74 4.74 -1.99 -6.00
CA ARG A 74 6.03 -1.28 -6.03
C ARG A 74 6.02 -0.14 -7.05
N ILE A 75 5.55 -0.40 -8.25
CA ILE A 75 5.45 0.63 -9.30
C ILE A 75 4.66 1.84 -8.80
N LYS A 76 3.51 1.60 -8.19
CA LYS A 76 2.67 2.66 -7.63
C LYS A 76 3.35 3.38 -6.46
N PHE A 77 3.97 2.63 -5.57
CA PHE A 77 4.67 3.17 -4.41
C PHE A 77 5.84 4.08 -4.80
N LEU A 78 6.66 3.67 -5.76
CA LEU A 78 7.75 4.48 -6.26
C LEU A 78 7.26 5.77 -6.91
N LYS A 79 6.17 5.70 -7.66
CA LYS A 79 5.59 6.87 -8.33
C LYS A 79 5.04 7.90 -7.36
N ILE A 80 4.30 7.46 -6.35
CA ILE A 80 3.50 8.35 -5.50
C ILE A 80 4.24 8.73 -4.22
N VAL A 81 4.91 7.80 -3.58
CA VAL A 81 5.57 8.03 -2.29
C VAL A 81 7.04 8.39 -2.47
N ILE A 82 7.78 7.55 -3.16
CA ILE A 82 9.23 7.73 -3.31
C ILE A 82 9.56 8.82 -4.32
N GLN A 83 8.74 8.95 -5.37
CA GLN A 83 8.91 9.93 -6.45
C GLN A 83 10.27 9.80 -7.15
N LYS A 84 10.70 8.57 -7.33
CA LYS A 84 11.91 8.20 -8.07
C LYS A 84 11.60 7.01 -8.97
N SER A 85 12.23 6.99 -10.15
CA SER A 85 12.27 5.79 -11.00
C SER A 85 13.14 4.70 -10.35
N GLU A 86 13.02 3.46 -10.86
CA GLU A 86 13.91 2.37 -10.41
C GLU A 86 15.39 2.72 -10.62
N ASP A 87 15.73 3.33 -11.74
CA ASP A 87 17.12 3.74 -12.03
C ASP A 87 17.61 4.83 -11.09
N GLU A 88 16.79 5.84 -10.84
CA GLU A 88 17.13 6.92 -9.89
C GLU A 88 17.30 6.37 -8.48
N LEU A 89 16.42 5.44 -8.06
CA LEU A 89 16.49 4.80 -6.75
C LEU A 89 17.74 3.93 -6.61
N LYS A 90 18.09 3.20 -7.67
CA LYS A 90 19.32 2.40 -7.73
C LYS A 90 20.57 3.28 -7.56
N GLY A 91 20.61 4.42 -8.25
CA GLY A 91 21.69 5.40 -8.10
C GLY A 91 21.75 5.98 -6.69
N TYR A 92 20.62 6.33 -6.13
CA TYR A 92 20.50 6.83 -4.76
C TYR A 92 21.11 5.86 -3.73
N TRP A 93 20.72 4.58 -3.78
CA TRP A 93 21.23 3.58 -2.84
C TRP A 93 22.69 3.22 -3.10
N SER A 94 23.11 3.15 -4.34
CA SER A 94 24.52 2.88 -4.68
C SER A 94 25.44 3.92 -4.06
N LYS A 95 25.06 5.19 -4.12
CA LYS A 95 25.81 6.29 -3.51
C LYS A 95 25.87 6.18 -1.98
N LEU A 96 24.76 5.85 -1.34
CA LEU A 96 24.70 5.69 0.12
C LEU A 96 25.48 4.47 0.60
N MET A 97 25.36 3.33 -0.09
CA MET A 97 26.11 2.12 0.24
C MET A 97 27.62 2.32 0.07
N PHE A 98 28.03 2.97 -1.02
CA PHE A 98 29.44 3.26 -1.26
C PHE A 98 30.06 4.15 -0.19
N SER A 99 29.30 5.12 0.33
CA SER A 99 29.74 5.99 1.42
C SER A 99 29.54 5.42 2.82
N GLY A 100 28.98 4.22 2.94
CA GLY A 100 28.67 3.57 4.23
C GLY A 100 27.54 4.21 5.02
N LYS A 101 26.71 5.04 4.38
CA LYS A 101 25.66 5.82 5.06
C LYS A 101 24.29 5.14 5.10
N GLY A 102 24.09 4.04 4.41
CA GLY A 102 22.81 3.35 4.41
C GLY A 102 22.73 2.16 3.47
N GLN A 103 21.68 1.41 3.61
CA GLN A 103 21.33 0.26 2.78
C GLN A 103 19.85 0.35 2.39
N PRO A 104 19.48 -0.16 1.20
CA PRO A 104 18.09 -0.21 0.80
C PRO A 104 17.27 -1.09 1.73
N PRO A 105 15.96 -0.86 1.81
CA PRO A 105 15.05 -1.77 2.48
C PRO A 105 15.16 -3.18 1.90
N ARG A 106 14.95 -4.18 2.76
CA ARG A 106 14.97 -5.57 2.33
C ARG A 106 13.80 -5.87 1.39
N ASP A 107 14.09 -6.42 0.24
CA ASP A 107 13.10 -6.99 -0.66
C ASP A 107 12.61 -8.33 -0.08
N VAL A 108 11.32 -8.41 0.23
CA VAL A 108 10.71 -9.61 0.79
C VAL A 108 9.76 -10.31 -0.19
N GLY A 109 9.53 -9.73 -1.37
CA GLY A 109 8.73 -10.33 -2.42
C GLY A 109 7.50 -9.51 -2.81
N ASP A 110 6.32 -10.12 -2.75
CA ASP A 110 5.05 -9.55 -3.18
C ASP A 110 4.21 -8.98 -2.00
N ASP A 111 2.97 -8.58 -2.29
CA ASP A 111 2.05 -8.07 -1.27
C ASP A 111 1.83 -9.04 -0.11
N ALA A 112 1.66 -10.32 -0.41
CA ALA A 112 1.43 -11.35 0.62
C ALA A 112 2.68 -11.53 1.50
N ALA A 113 3.86 -11.48 0.91
CA ALA A 113 5.13 -11.59 1.63
C ALA A 113 5.37 -10.38 2.55
N VAL A 114 5.09 -9.16 2.07
CA VAL A 114 5.17 -7.95 2.90
C VAL A 114 4.18 -8.01 4.06
N LYS A 115 2.95 -8.40 3.80
CA LYS A 115 1.93 -8.57 4.85
C LYS A 115 2.40 -9.53 5.94
N ALA A 116 2.89 -10.70 5.55
CA ALA A 116 3.41 -11.71 6.49
C ALA A 116 4.61 -11.17 7.29
N TRP A 117 5.51 -10.46 6.64
CA TRP A 117 6.67 -9.86 7.30
C TRP A 117 6.26 -8.82 8.35
N VAL A 118 5.40 -7.90 7.98
CA VAL A 118 4.92 -6.84 8.88
C VAL A 118 4.15 -7.43 10.07
N ALA A 119 3.32 -8.45 9.84
CA ALA A 119 2.58 -9.14 10.89
C ALA A 119 3.49 -9.83 11.92
N SER A 120 4.71 -10.19 11.54
CA SER A 120 5.66 -10.92 12.38
C SER A 120 6.76 -10.05 12.98
N ASN A 121 6.85 -8.78 12.59
CA ASN A 121 7.95 -7.89 13.00
C ASN A 121 7.40 -6.57 13.54
N PRO A 122 7.43 -6.33 14.85
CA PRO A 122 6.84 -5.15 15.49
C PRO A 122 7.37 -3.80 14.99
N ASP A 123 8.58 -3.75 14.48
CA ASP A 123 9.22 -2.52 13.99
C ASP A 123 9.02 -2.30 12.48
N ALA A 124 8.38 -3.24 11.79
CA ALA A 124 8.26 -3.19 10.35
C ALA A 124 7.27 -2.14 9.86
N ILE A 125 7.59 -1.58 8.72
CA ILE A 125 6.68 -0.79 7.89
C ILE A 125 6.82 -1.29 6.45
N GLY A 126 5.70 -1.44 5.77
CA GLY A 126 5.65 -1.88 4.39
C GLY A 126 4.47 -1.26 3.66
N TYR A 127 4.27 -1.68 2.43
CA TYR A 127 3.13 -1.29 1.62
C TYR A 127 2.58 -2.50 0.88
N ILE A 128 1.27 -2.59 0.79
CA ILE A 128 0.56 -3.69 0.14
C ILE A 128 -0.66 -3.16 -0.63
N ASP A 129 -1.11 -3.93 -1.61
CA ASP A 129 -2.40 -3.68 -2.22
C ASP A 129 -3.51 -3.78 -1.15
N GLY A 130 -4.43 -2.82 -1.17
CA GLY A 130 -5.50 -2.74 -0.17
C GLY A 130 -6.35 -3.99 -0.03
N LYS A 131 -6.47 -4.80 -1.09
CA LYS A 131 -7.20 -6.08 -1.04
C LYS A 131 -6.57 -7.12 -0.10
N PHE A 132 -5.29 -6.97 0.24
CA PHE A 132 -4.59 -7.85 1.18
C PHE A 132 -4.72 -7.41 2.64
N VAL A 133 -5.28 -6.23 2.90
CA VAL A 133 -5.42 -5.71 4.26
C VAL A 133 -6.38 -6.57 5.08
N ASP A 134 -5.93 -6.95 6.25
CA ASP A 134 -6.74 -7.62 7.28
C ASP A 134 -6.24 -7.23 8.68
N SER A 135 -6.76 -7.87 9.71
CA SER A 135 -6.42 -7.57 11.12
C SER A 135 -4.99 -7.91 11.52
N SER A 136 -4.23 -8.60 10.67
CA SER A 136 -2.82 -8.94 10.95
C SER A 136 -1.87 -7.77 10.79
N VAL A 137 -2.32 -6.70 10.14
CA VAL A 137 -1.55 -5.47 9.92
C VAL A 137 -2.39 -4.24 10.25
N LYS A 138 -1.73 -3.17 10.60
CA LYS A 138 -2.37 -1.87 10.87
C LYS A 138 -2.14 -0.94 9.70
N VAL A 139 -3.23 -0.41 9.13
CA VAL A 139 -3.15 0.58 8.06
C VAL A 139 -2.82 1.95 8.66
N LEU A 140 -1.73 2.54 8.18
CA LEU A 140 -1.32 3.90 8.58
C LEU A 140 -1.74 4.95 7.56
N PHE A 141 -1.84 4.59 6.29
CA PHE A 141 -2.23 5.50 5.22
C PHE A 141 -2.74 4.72 4.01
N ILE A 142 -3.77 5.26 3.34
CA ILE A 142 -4.29 4.71 2.08
C ILE A 142 -3.97 5.68 0.94
N ILE A 143 -3.34 5.16 -0.09
CA ILE A 143 -3.11 5.84 -1.35
C ILE A 143 -4.16 5.33 -2.35
N PRO A 144 -5.07 6.18 -2.78
CA PRO A 144 -6.13 5.78 -3.71
C PRO A 144 -5.60 5.27 -5.03
#